data_b480f5f96005c8570fe55c74de75d4ed
#
_entry.id   b480f5f96005c8570fe55c74de75d4ed
#
_cell.length_a   1.000
_cell.length_b   1.000
_cell.length_c   1.000
_cell.angle_alpha   90.00
_cell.angle_beta   90.00
_cell.angle_gamma   90.00
#
_symmetry.space_group_name_H-M   'P 1'
#
loop_
_entity.id
_entity.type
_entity.pdbx_description
1 polymer ?
#
loop_
_entity_poly.entity_id
_entity_poly.type
_entity_poly.pdbx_seq_one_letter_code
_entity_poly.pdbx_strand_id
1 'polypeptide(L)'
;GLMQLIPGTAKRFGVKKVHRIKDNIKGGMAYLQWLLAYYQGNVRWAVAAYNAGEGAVDRYKGIPRYPETQNYVKKVLNFYGKTTHNYRKNWIEASKINQS
;
A
#
# COMPACT_ATOMS: atom_id res chain seq x y z
N GLY A 1 -10.96 6.34 -5.10
CA GLY A 1 -11.40 5.09 -4.48
C GLY A 1 -10.38 4.52 -3.53
N LEU A 2 -10.77 3.48 -2.80
CA LEU A 2 -9.91 2.85 -1.80
C LEU A 2 -8.67 2.19 -2.40
N MET A 3 -8.73 1.86 -3.68
CA MET A 3 -7.65 1.18 -4.39
C MET A 3 -6.98 2.09 -5.41
N GLN A 4 -6.95 3.36 -5.14
CA GLN A 4 -6.33 4.33 -6.04
C GLN A 4 -4.83 4.08 -6.13
N LEU A 5 -4.32 3.93 -7.35
CA LEU A 5 -2.94 3.56 -7.62
C LEU A 5 -2.21 4.74 -8.27
N ILE A 6 -1.13 5.20 -7.65
CA ILE A 6 -0.30 6.25 -8.23
C ILE A 6 0.63 5.65 -9.30
N PRO A 7 0.99 6.43 -10.35
CA PRO A 7 1.77 5.90 -11.49
C PRO A 7 3.07 5.21 -11.11
N GLY A 8 3.82 5.77 -10.16
CA GLY A 8 5.07 5.15 -9.72
C GLY A 8 4.87 3.77 -9.09
N THR A 9 3.79 3.61 -8.33
CA THR A 9 3.45 2.33 -7.72
C THR A 9 3.04 1.33 -8.79
N ALA A 10 2.26 1.75 -9.78
CA ALA A 10 1.84 0.90 -10.87
C ALA A 10 3.05 0.33 -11.61
N LYS A 11 4.04 1.17 -11.90
CA LYS A 11 5.26 0.75 -12.58
C LYS A 11 6.03 -0.27 -11.76
N ARG A 12 6.15 -0.05 -10.45
CA ARG A 12 6.87 -0.93 -9.54
C ARG A 12 6.31 -2.35 -9.53
N PHE A 13 5.00 -2.50 -9.63
CA PHE A 13 4.33 -3.79 -9.53
C PHE A 13 3.85 -4.32 -10.88
N GLY A 14 4.45 -3.85 -11.98
CA GLY A 14 4.20 -4.38 -13.31
C GLY A 14 2.91 -3.93 -13.96
N VAL A 15 2.23 -2.95 -13.39
CA VAL A 15 1.03 -2.39 -13.99
C VAL A 15 1.45 -1.41 -15.09
N LYS A 16 1.19 -1.77 -16.33
CA LYS A 16 1.63 -0.97 -17.50
C LYS A 16 0.71 0.20 -17.80
N LYS A 17 -0.57 0.07 -17.50
CA LYS A 17 -1.58 1.09 -17.81
C LYS A 17 -2.48 1.29 -16.60
N VAL A 18 -2.21 2.37 -15.86
CA VAL A 18 -2.95 2.68 -14.62
C VAL A 18 -4.43 2.91 -14.83
N HIS A 19 -4.87 3.27 -16.03
CA HIS A 19 -6.28 3.50 -16.32
C HIS A 19 -7.06 2.20 -16.57
N ARG A 20 -6.40 1.06 -16.65
CA ARG A 20 -7.07 -0.24 -16.77
C ARG A 20 -7.48 -0.70 -15.38
N ILE A 21 -8.77 -0.73 -15.10
CA ILE A 21 -9.30 -1.07 -13.78
C ILE A 21 -8.77 -2.39 -13.27
N LYS A 22 -8.77 -3.42 -14.13
CA LYS A 22 -8.32 -4.77 -13.76
C LYS A 22 -6.85 -4.77 -13.34
N ASP A 23 -6.00 -4.10 -14.10
CA ASP A 23 -4.58 -4.01 -13.81
C ASP A 23 -4.33 -3.19 -12.55
N ASN A 24 -5.10 -2.12 -12.34
CA ASN A 24 -4.99 -1.30 -11.14
C ASN A 24 -5.32 -2.09 -9.88
N ILE A 25 -6.38 -2.88 -9.90
CA ILE A 25 -6.77 -3.69 -8.75
C ILE A 25 -5.69 -4.72 -8.47
N LYS A 26 -5.20 -5.41 -9.50
CA LYS A 26 -4.17 -6.42 -9.34
C LYS A 26 -2.86 -5.83 -8.81
N GLY A 27 -2.42 -4.71 -9.39
CA GLY A 27 -1.21 -4.01 -8.94
C GLY A 27 -1.39 -3.45 -7.54
N GLY A 28 -2.56 -2.91 -7.23
CA GLY A 28 -2.88 -2.37 -5.91
C GLY A 28 -2.84 -3.44 -4.83
N MET A 29 -3.38 -4.62 -5.11
CA MET A 29 -3.35 -5.73 -4.16
C MET A 29 -1.92 -6.20 -3.91
N ALA A 30 -1.11 -6.32 -4.95
CA ALA A 30 0.29 -6.72 -4.81
C ALA A 30 1.07 -5.71 -3.96
N TYR A 31 0.84 -4.43 -4.18
CA TYR A 31 1.49 -3.37 -3.41
C TYR A 31 1.05 -3.40 -1.95
N LEU A 32 -0.23 -3.56 -1.70
CA LEU A 32 -0.75 -3.62 -0.34
C LEU A 32 -0.18 -4.83 0.42
N GLN A 33 -0.10 -5.99 -0.24
CA GLN A 33 0.52 -7.18 0.34
C GLN A 33 1.99 -6.91 0.69
N TRP A 34 2.72 -6.26 -0.20
CA TRP A 34 4.11 -5.90 0.04
C TRP A 34 4.24 -4.97 1.25
N LEU A 35 3.36 -3.97 1.34
CA LEU A 35 3.37 -3.03 2.47
C LEU A 35 3.04 -3.73 3.79
N LEU A 36 2.09 -4.65 3.79
CA LEU A 36 1.75 -5.42 4.99
C LEU A 36 2.94 -6.25 5.46
N ALA A 37 3.70 -6.84 4.54
CA ALA A 37 4.91 -7.57 4.90
C ALA A 37 6.02 -6.62 5.36
N TYR A 38 6.20 -5.51 4.65
CA TYR A 38 7.24 -4.51 4.97
C TYR A 38 7.02 -3.92 6.37
N TYR A 39 5.78 -3.66 6.75
CA TYR A 39 5.44 -3.12 8.07
C TYR A 39 4.97 -4.19 9.05
N GLN A 40 5.23 -5.46 8.74
CA GLN A 40 5.01 -6.59 9.64
C GLN A 40 3.57 -6.66 10.17
N GLY A 41 2.62 -6.47 9.28
CA GLY A 41 1.19 -6.58 9.59
C GLY A 41 0.55 -5.33 10.19
N ASN A 42 1.29 -4.24 10.29
CA ASN A 42 0.74 -2.98 10.81
C ASN A 42 -0.13 -2.33 9.75
N VAL A 43 -1.44 -2.49 9.89
CA VAL A 43 -2.41 -2.01 8.90
C VAL A 43 -2.39 -0.49 8.78
N ARG A 44 -2.27 0.23 9.90
CA ARG A 44 -2.26 1.70 9.88
C ARG A 44 -1.13 2.23 9.01
N TRP A 45 0.06 1.68 9.20
CA TRP A 45 1.24 2.10 8.42
C TRP A 45 1.13 1.65 6.97
N ALA A 46 0.67 0.42 6.74
CA ALA A 46 0.51 -0.08 5.38
C ALA A 46 -0.50 0.75 4.58
N VAL A 47 -1.62 1.10 5.19
CA VAL A 47 -2.66 1.92 4.55
C VAL A 47 -2.15 3.34 4.32
N ALA A 48 -1.45 3.92 5.29
CA ALA A 48 -0.85 5.24 5.13
C ALA A 48 0.15 5.25 3.97
N ALA A 49 0.99 4.23 3.89
CA ALA A 49 1.98 4.10 2.81
C ALA A 49 1.31 3.86 1.45
N TYR A 50 0.21 3.14 1.44
CA TYR A 50 -0.54 2.95 0.21
C TYR A 50 -1.00 4.29 -0.38
N ASN A 51 -1.37 5.23 0.48
CA ASN A 51 -1.81 6.56 0.07
C ASN A 51 -0.64 7.52 -0.19
N ALA A 52 0.34 7.54 0.71
CA ALA A 52 1.42 8.56 0.71
C ALA A 52 2.78 8.04 0.25
N GLY A 53 2.92 6.74 0.10
CA GLY A 53 4.20 6.09 -0.22
C GLY A 53 4.96 5.67 1.03
N GLU A 54 5.70 4.57 0.93
CA GLU A 54 6.49 4.04 2.05
C GLU A 54 7.60 5.00 2.49
N GLY A 55 8.14 5.78 1.56
CA GLY A 55 9.15 6.78 1.90
C GLY A 55 8.66 7.81 2.92
N ALA A 56 7.42 8.26 2.76
CA ALA A 56 6.82 9.21 3.70
C ALA A 56 6.60 8.58 5.07
N VAL A 57 6.06 7.35 5.09
CA VAL A 57 5.80 6.64 6.36
C VAL A 57 7.11 6.35 7.08
N ASP A 58 8.15 5.92 6.37
CA ASP A 58 9.45 5.65 6.97
C ASP A 58 10.08 6.93 7.53
N ARG A 59 9.95 8.03 6.80
CA ARG A 59 10.49 9.33 7.22
C ARG A 59 9.81 9.84 8.48
N TYR A 60 8.50 9.73 8.56
CA TYR A 60 7.73 10.15 9.73
C TYR A 60 7.71 9.11 10.85
N LYS A 61 8.15 7.89 10.55
CA LYS A 61 8.07 6.75 11.48
C LYS A 61 6.64 6.56 11.99
N GLY A 62 5.70 6.62 11.06
CA GLY A 62 4.29 6.52 11.35
C GLY A 62 3.45 7.14 10.27
N ILE A 63 2.20 7.45 10.59
CA ILE A 63 1.29 8.08 9.64
C ILE A 63 1.74 9.51 9.40
N PRO A 64 2.06 9.88 8.13
CA PRO A 64 2.48 11.26 7.84
C PRO A 64 1.40 12.26 8.23
N ARG A 65 1.83 13.48 8.56
CA ARG A 65 0.91 14.56 8.96
C ARG A 65 0.25 15.23 7.75
N TYR A 66 -0.11 14.44 6.76
CA TYR A 66 -0.86 14.92 5.60
C TYR A 66 -2.34 14.71 5.88
N PRO A 67 -3.17 15.75 5.85
CA PRO A 67 -4.62 15.60 6.14
C PRO A 67 -5.28 14.53 5.27
N GLU A 68 -4.93 14.47 3.99
CA GLU A 68 -5.46 13.47 3.08
C GLU A 68 -5.14 12.05 3.57
N THR A 69 -3.88 11.80 3.95
CA THR A 69 -3.44 10.48 4.39
C THR A 69 -4.09 10.10 5.72
N GLN A 70 -4.18 11.04 6.65
CA GLN A 70 -4.83 10.81 7.93
C GLN A 70 -6.30 10.45 7.76
N ASN A 71 -7.00 11.17 6.89
CA ASN A 71 -8.40 10.88 6.60
C ASN A 71 -8.56 9.54 5.88
N TYR A 72 -7.65 9.22 4.98
CA TYR A 72 -7.65 7.96 4.27
C TYR A 72 -7.52 6.78 5.24
N VAL A 73 -6.57 6.86 6.15
CA VAL A 73 -6.35 5.82 7.17
C VAL A 73 -7.60 5.64 8.03
N LYS A 74 -8.20 6.73 8.49
CA LYS A 74 -9.44 6.66 9.29
C LYS A 74 -10.55 5.95 8.53
N LYS A 75 -10.73 6.31 7.26
CA LYS A 75 -11.77 5.74 6.40
C LYS A 75 -11.57 4.22 6.24
N VAL A 76 -10.36 3.82 5.91
CA VAL A 76 -10.06 2.40 5.70
C VAL A 76 -10.20 1.62 6.99
N LEU A 77 -9.71 2.14 8.11
CA LEU A 77 -9.81 1.44 9.40
C LEU A 77 -11.25 1.32 9.87
N ASN A 78 -12.08 2.33 9.64
CA ASN A 78 -13.50 2.24 9.95
C ASN A 78 -14.17 1.12 9.16
N PHE A 79 -13.71 0.89 7.94
CA PHE A 79 -14.24 -0.17 7.09
C PHE A 79 -13.71 -1.54 7.50
N TYR A 80 -12.40 -1.63 7.72
CA TYR A 80 -11.74 -2.89 8.00
C TYR A 80 -11.89 -3.34 9.46
N GLY A 81 -11.81 -2.39 10.40
CA GLY A 81 -12.03 -2.66 11.82
C GLY A 81 -10.88 -3.30 12.56
N LYS A 82 -9.74 -3.55 11.92
CA LYS A 82 -8.57 -4.17 12.55
C LYS A 82 -7.31 -3.35 12.28
N THR A 83 -6.37 -3.39 13.24
CA THR A 83 -5.10 -2.67 13.10
C THR A 83 -3.93 -3.59 12.77
N THR A 84 -4.16 -4.90 12.75
CA THR A 84 -3.14 -5.88 12.36
C THR A 84 -3.71 -6.84 11.34
N HIS A 85 -2.82 -7.38 10.52
CA HIS A 85 -3.19 -8.35 9.49
C HIS A 85 -2.06 -9.34 9.29
N ASN A 86 -2.42 -10.58 9.03
CA ASN A 86 -1.43 -11.60 8.70
C ASN A 86 -0.71 -11.22 7.41
N TYR A 87 0.55 -11.59 7.33
CA TYR A 87 1.36 -11.33 6.15
C TYR A 87 2.32 -12.48 5.93
N ARG A 88 2.86 -12.57 4.71
CA ARG A 88 3.88 -13.57 4.37
C ARG A 88 5.16 -12.85 3.99
N LYS A 89 6.27 -13.29 4.55
CA LYS A 89 7.58 -12.68 4.24
C LYS A 89 7.92 -12.77 2.76
N ASN A 90 7.49 -13.83 2.09
CA ASN A 90 7.75 -13.99 0.66
C ASN A 90 7.03 -12.97 -0.22
N TRP A 91 6.08 -12.19 0.32
CA TRP A 91 5.47 -11.09 -0.44
C TRP A 91 6.51 -10.03 -0.83
N ILE A 92 7.50 -9.80 0.03
CA ILE A 92 8.59 -8.86 -0.29
C ILE A 92 9.45 -9.41 -1.44
N GLU A 93 9.75 -10.70 -1.41
CA GLU A 93 10.54 -11.36 -2.45
C GLU A 93 9.83 -11.33 -3.80
N ALA A 94 8.54 -11.64 -3.83
CA ALA A 94 7.75 -11.61 -5.04
C ALA A 94 7.72 -10.22 -5.67
N SER A 95 7.61 -9.16 -4.85
CA SER A 95 7.64 -7.78 -5.32
C SER A 95 8.98 -7.43 -5.96
N LYS A 96 10.08 -7.90 -5.37
CA LYS A 96 11.42 -7.66 -5.91
C LYS A 96 11.57 -8.26 -7.30
N ILE A 97 11.07 -9.45 -7.51
CA ILE A 97 11.09 -10.10 -8.82
C ILE A 97 10.31 -9.28 -9.83
N ASN A 98 9.15 -8.78 -9.44
CA ASN A 98 8.30 -7.99 -10.33
C ASN A 98 8.85 -6.60 -10.64
N GLN A 99 9.78 -6.11 -9.84
CA GLN A 99 10.41 -4.81 -10.04
C GLN A 99 11.55 -4.85 -11.06
N SER A 100 12.11 -5.99 -11.31
CA SER A 100 13.26 -6.14 -12.23
C SER A 100 12.86 -6.35 -13.72
#